data_cba4e8f5112c74ac7fdbe218b4aa5bb6
#
_entry.id   cba4e8f5112c74ac7fdbe218b4aa5bb6
#
_cell.length_a   1.000
_cell.length_b   1.000
_cell.length_c   1.000
_cell.angle_alpha   90.00
_cell.angle_beta   90.00
_cell.angle_gamma   90.00
#
_symmetry.space_group_name_H-M   'P 1'
#
loop_
_entity.id
_entity.type
_entity.pdbx_description
1 polymer ?
#
loop_
_entity_poly.entity_id
_entity_poly.type
_entity_poly.pdbx_seq_one_letter_code
_entity_poly.pdbx_strand_id
1 'polypeptide(L)'
;MPHDGWHPHDESHDHPHHHHGPPTRRTVLAAAVLLPFGSASAQTVDAAQRIADAANRFLLSLDDGQRRKTLIVFDSANRLDWHYIPRTRSGLALGEMRADQADAARALFASVLNQRGLELLEGVRLLEGVLREQQGSFRDPDRYFVSVFGTPGRFPWGWRFEGHHLSLNVALPAPGHVAVTPFFTGAHPATVRDGPHRGFRLLGASEDLARQIMAGLNDRQREAAIIANRSFGEIVASPQREQDLGSPRGLLLGEMSGAQRTLVEALMGRFLGTLAADLLAQQKQRVLEQGLATFRFAWAGSLTPGEAHYFRVHGPVTLIE
;
A
#
# COMPACT_ATOMS: atom_id res chain seq x y z
N MET A 1 -37.35 -48.61 27.17
CA MET A 1 -38.39 -49.65 26.94
C MET A 1 -39.63 -48.96 26.47
N PRO A 2 -40.38 -49.51 25.53
CA PRO A 2 -39.99 -50.29 24.36
C PRO A 2 -40.57 -49.68 23.05
N HIS A 3 -40.05 -50.15 21.91
CA HIS A 3 -40.71 -50.78 20.75
C HIS A 3 -41.59 -49.88 19.87
N ASP A 4 -41.72 -49.95 18.60
CA ASP A 4 -41.41 -50.86 17.49
C ASP A 4 -41.57 -50.00 16.25
N GLY A 5 -40.89 -50.07 15.23
CA GLY A 5 -40.75 -51.12 14.24
C GLY A 5 -41.80 -50.98 13.13
N TRP A 6 -41.42 -50.76 11.88
CA TRP A 6 -41.88 -51.56 10.74
C TRP A 6 -41.41 -51.00 9.40
N HIS A 7 -40.94 -51.89 8.61
CA HIS A 7 -40.52 -51.86 7.20
C HIS A 7 -41.73 -52.15 6.25
N PRO A 8 -41.54 -52.44 5.01
CA PRO A 8 -41.52 -51.54 3.83
C PRO A 8 -42.68 -51.88 2.87
N HIS A 9 -42.94 -51.10 1.85
CA HIS A 9 -43.64 -51.50 0.65
C HIS A 9 -42.88 -51.15 -0.61
N ASP A 10 -42.54 -52.23 -1.28
CA ASP A 10 -42.11 -52.40 -2.65
C ASP A 10 -43.36 -52.26 -3.56
N GLU A 11 -43.31 -51.43 -4.56
CA GLU A 11 -44.15 -51.58 -5.76
C GLU A 11 -43.43 -51.07 -7.01
N SER A 12 -43.05 -52.04 -7.81
CA SER A 12 -42.62 -51.95 -9.20
C SER A 12 -43.73 -51.42 -10.11
N HIS A 13 -43.47 -50.45 -10.95
CA HIS A 13 -44.17 -50.29 -12.23
C HIS A 13 -43.21 -49.98 -13.36
N ASP A 14 -43.30 -50.84 -14.33
CA ASP A 14 -42.59 -50.97 -15.58
C ASP A 14 -43.16 -50.01 -16.65
N HIS A 15 -42.32 -49.71 -17.67
CA HIS A 15 -42.58 -49.23 -19.05
C HIS A 15 -42.51 -47.71 -19.36
N PRO A 16 -42.15 -47.36 -20.63
CA PRO A 16 -41.37 -48.03 -21.68
C PRO A 16 -40.22 -47.20 -22.28
N HIS A 17 -39.38 -47.90 -23.00
CA HIS A 17 -38.25 -47.37 -23.79
C HIS A 17 -38.65 -46.38 -24.89
N HIS A 18 -38.06 -45.21 -24.91
CA HIS A 18 -37.94 -44.39 -26.11
C HIS A 18 -36.45 -44.21 -26.45
N HIS A 19 -36.10 -44.80 -27.59
CA HIS A 19 -34.81 -44.60 -28.26
C HIS A 19 -34.74 -43.17 -28.78
N HIS A 20 -33.80 -42.35 -28.26
CA HIS A 20 -33.30 -41.13 -28.93
C HIS A 20 -31.83 -41.32 -29.27
N GLY A 21 -31.54 -41.15 -30.56
CA GLY A 21 -30.21 -41.28 -31.14
C GLY A 21 -29.23 -40.23 -30.60
N PRO A 22 -27.91 -40.41 -30.84
CA PRO A 22 -26.87 -39.58 -30.25
C PRO A 22 -26.86 -38.17 -30.84
N PRO A 23 -26.68 -37.11 -30.00
CA PRO A 23 -26.53 -35.79 -30.52
C PRO A 23 -25.16 -35.60 -31.19
N THR A 24 -25.21 -35.10 -32.41
CA THR A 24 -24.06 -34.71 -33.22
C THR A 24 -23.14 -33.76 -32.44
N ARG A 25 -21.87 -34.12 -32.30
CA ARG A 25 -20.82 -33.27 -31.77
C ARG A 25 -20.64 -32.02 -32.67
N ARG A 26 -21.18 -30.89 -32.27
CA ARG A 26 -20.71 -29.59 -32.78
C ARG A 26 -19.37 -29.29 -32.11
N THR A 27 -18.31 -29.39 -32.89
CA THR A 27 -16.97 -28.93 -32.50
C THR A 27 -17.02 -27.43 -32.39
N VAL A 28 -17.11 -26.92 -31.16
CA VAL A 28 -16.85 -25.49 -30.85
C VAL A 28 -15.34 -25.35 -30.82
N LEU A 29 -14.77 -24.78 -31.87
CA LEU A 29 -13.40 -24.29 -31.87
C LEU A 29 -13.36 -23.12 -30.85
N ALA A 30 -12.92 -23.42 -29.64
CA ALA A 30 -12.48 -22.37 -28.71
C ALA A 30 -11.17 -21.80 -29.25
N ALA A 31 -11.23 -20.61 -29.85
CA ALA A 31 -10.05 -19.81 -30.13
C ALA A 31 -9.44 -19.45 -28.76
N ALA A 32 -8.38 -20.14 -28.35
CA ALA A 32 -7.54 -19.74 -27.25
C ALA A 32 -6.84 -18.44 -27.65
N VAL A 33 -7.34 -17.32 -27.17
CA VAL A 33 -6.61 -16.06 -27.18
C VAL A 33 -5.43 -16.24 -26.23
N LEU A 34 -4.28 -16.57 -26.80
CA LEU A 34 -3.00 -16.53 -26.13
C LEU A 34 -2.68 -15.06 -25.84
N LEU A 35 -3.10 -14.58 -24.66
CA LEU A 35 -2.58 -13.32 -24.13
C LEU A 35 -1.08 -13.52 -23.86
N PRO A 36 -0.23 -12.57 -24.23
CA PRO A 36 1.21 -12.70 -24.04
C PRO A 36 1.53 -12.60 -22.54
N PHE A 37 1.68 -13.73 -21.85
CA PHE A 37 2.18 -13.82 -20.48
C PHE A 37 3.64 -13.33 -20.33
N GLY A 38 4.31 -13.02 -21.42
CA GLY A 38 5.72 -12.61 -21.43
C GLY A 38 6.00 -11.17 -20.99
N SER A 39 5.00 -10.26 -21.07
CA SER A 39 5.27 -8.83 -20.85
C SER A 39 5.39 -8.44 -19.37
N ALA A 40 4.62 -9.04 -18.48
CA ALA A 40 4.63 -8.66 -17.06
C ALA A 40 5.90 -9.15 -16.34
N SER A 41 6.38 -10.36 -16.64
CA SER A 41 7.59 -10.92 -16.03
C SER A 41 8.87 -10.20 -16.50
N ALA A 42 8.95 -9.79 -17.76
CA ALA A 42 10.07 -9.02 -18.30
C ALA A 42 10.16 -7.63 -17.65
N GLN A 43 9.02 -6.94 -17.45
CA GLN A 43 8.96 -5.63 -16.78
C GLN A 43 9.36 -5.71 -15.31
N THR A 44 9.04 -6.80 -14.60
CA THR A 44 9.41 -6.98 -13.19
C THR A 44 10.88 -7.30 -12.99
N VAL A 45 11.49 -8.05 -13.90
CA VAL A 45 12.94 -8.30 -13.90
C VAL A 45 13.68 -6.98 -14.14
N ASP A 46 13.21 -6.16 -15.07
CA ASP A 46 13.78 -4.84 -15.35
C ASP A 46 13.64 -3.90 -14.13
N ALA A 47 12.50 -3.89 -13.45
CA ALA A 47 12.31 -3.11 -12.22
C ALA A 47 13.31 -3.52 -11.12
N ALA A 48 13.47 -4.82 -10.86
CA ALA A 48 14.39 -5.33 -9.83
C ALA A 48 15.85 -4.97 -10.16
N GLN A 49 16.24 -5.05 -11.43
CA GLN A 49 17.58 -4.67 -11.88
C GLN A 49 17.80 -3.14 -11.74
N ARG A 50 16.85 -2.33 -12.18
CA ARG A 50 16.91 -0.87 -12.02
C ARG A 50 17.07 -0.45 -10.56
N ILE A 51 16.31 -1.07 -9.65
CA ILE A 51 16.38 -0.79 -8.21
C ILE A 51 17.77 -1.22 -7.66
N ALA A 52 18.27 -2.38 -8.06
CA ALA A 52 19.60 -2.86 -7.65
C ALA A 52 20.72 -1.94 -8.15
N ASP A 53 20.66 -1.49 -9.39
CA ASP A 53 21.64 -0.57 -9.97
C ASP A 53 21.65 0.78 -9.25
N ALA A 54 20.47 1.31 -8.91
CA ALA A 54 20.36 2.54 -8.14
C ALA A 54 20.92 2.38 -6.72
N ALA A 55 20.62 1.27 -6.04
CA ALA A 55 21.18 0.97 -4.72
C ALA A 55 22.70 0.79 -4.75
N ASN A 56 23.23 0.09 -5.75
CA ASN A 56 24.67 -0.07 -5.92
C ASN A 56 25.38 1.27 -6.19
N ARG A 57 24.82 2.13 -7.06
CA ARG A 57 25.36 3.49 -7.29
C ARG A 57 25.38 4.32 -6.01
N PHE A 58 24.31 4.28 -5.22
CA PHE A 58 24.28 4.93 -3.92
C PHE A 58 25.38 4.40 -2.99
N LEU A 59 25.49 3.10 -2.82
CA LEU A 59 26.50 2.48 -1.96
C LEU A 59 27.94 2.75 -2.43
N LEU A 60 28.19 2.83 -3.74
CA LEU A 60 29.50 3.17 -4.31
C LEU A 60 29.91 4.62 -4.07
N SER A 61 28.96 5.54 -3.91
CA SER A 61 29.25 6.94 -3.59
C SER A 61 29.67 7.16 -2.13
N LEU A 62 29.41 6.19 -1.24
CA LEU A 62 29.67 6.28 0.20
C LEU A 62 31.13 5.95 0.54
N ASP A 63 31.68 6.66 1.52
CA ASP A 63 32.89 6.22 2.17
C ASP A 63 32.67 4.98 3.06
N ASP A 64 33.74 4.39 3.58
CA ASP A 64 33.66 3.16 4.36
C ASP A 64 32.87 3.32 5.67
N GLY A 65 32.96 4.49 6.30
CA GLY A 65 32.22 4.81 7.52
C GLY A 65 30.71 4.91 7.27
N GLN A 66 30.35 5.65 6.24
CA GLN A 66 28.96 5.80 5.78
C GLN A 66 28.36 4.49 5.30
N ARG A 67 29.15 3.68 4.57
CA ARG A 67 28.72 2.35 4.09
C ARG A 67 28.43 1.40 5.24
N ARG A 68 29.26 1.39 6.30
CA ARG A 68 29.00 0.58 7.50
C ARG A 68 27.72 0.99 8.23
N LYS A 69 27.36 2.27 8.25
CA LYS A 69 26.08 2.76 8.80
C LYS A 69 24.89 2.30 7.95
N THR A 70 25.06 2.28 6.62
CA THR A 70 23.99 2.03 5.66
C THR A 70 23.66 0.54 5.49
N LEU A 71 24.69 -0.32 5.43
CA LEU A 71 24.54 -1.76 5.15
C LEU A 71 24.23 -2.53 6.42
N ILE A 72 23.10 -3.26 6.38
CA ILE A 72 22.62 -4.10 7.46
C ILE A 72 22.34 -5.49 6.89
N VAL A 73 22.62 -6.54 7.66
CA VAL A 73 22.28 -7.91 7.23
C VAL A 73 20.75 -8.05 7.03
N PHE A 74 20.34 -8.80 6.01
CA PHE A 74 18.92 -8.90 5.65
C PHE A 74 18.04 -9.45 6.78
N ASP A 75 18.54 -10.43 7.52
CA ASP A 75 17.79 -11.09 8.62
C ASP A 75 17.83 -10.32 9.94
N SER A 76 18.37 -9.10 9.92
CA SER A 76 18.35 -8.24 11.11
C SER A 76 16.92 -7.89 11.51
N ALA A 77 16.63 -7.96 12.81
CA ALA A 77 15.36 -7.46 13.39
C ALA A 77 15.10 -5.98 13.03
N ASN A 78 16.16 -5.19 12.79
CA ASN A 78 16.06 -3.81 12.35
C ASN A 78 15.24 -3.65 11.07
N ARG A 79 15.27 -4.63 10.15
CA ARG A 79 14.49 -4.60 8.91
C ARG A 79 12.99 -4.53 9.16
N LEU A 80 12.50 -5.12 10.23
CA LEU A 80 11.08 -5.13 10.61
C LEU A 80 10.73 -3.99 11.59
N ASP A 81 11.73 -3.34 12.19
CA ASP A 81 11.56 -2.24 13.15
C ASP A 81 11.43 -0.89 12.42
N TRP A 82 10.51 -0.77 11.46
CA TRP A 82 10.19 0.52 10.84
C TRP A 82 9.35 1.38 11.77
N HIS A 83 9.50 2.71 11.69
CA HIS A 83 8.72 3.61 12.55
C HIS A 83 8.61 5.02 11.95
N TYR A 84 7.62 5.78 12.42
CA TYR A 84 7.35 7.15 11.95
C TYR A 84 7.39 8.22 13.06
N ILE A 85 7.54 7.85 14.33
CA ILE A 85 7.73 8.84 15.42
C ILE A 85 9.19 9.32 15.48
N PRO A 86 9.48 10.45 16.14
CA PRO A 86 10.86 10.86 16.41
C PRO A 86 11.58 9.83 17.29
N ARG A 87 12.65 9.23 16.75
CA ARG A 87 13.49 8.26 17.47
C ARG A 87 14.87 8.14 16.80
N THR A 88 15.80 7.50 17.48
CA THR A 88 17.07 7.09 16.88
C THR A 88 16.79 6.00 15.85
N ARG A 89 17.44 6.07 14.69
CA ARG A 89 17.32 5.13 13.59
C ARG A 89 18.68 4.63 13.12
N SER A 90 18.67 3.44 12.55
CA SER A 90 19.81 2.93 11.80
C SER A 90 19.85 3.52 10.39
N GLY A 91 20.99 3.41 9.74
CA GLY A 91 21.18 3.94 8.40
C GLY A 91 22.01 5.23 8.38
N LEU A 92 22.19 5.78 7.20
CA LEU A 92 22.89 7.03 6.96
C LEU A 92 21.88 8.16 6.83
N ALA A 93 22.02 9.20 7.67
CA ALA A 93 21.15 10.38 7.62
C ALA A 93 21.46 11.23 6.39
N LEU A 94 20.45 11.90 5.81
CA LEU A 94 20.64 12.83 4.70
C LEU A 94 21.62 13.94 5.06
N GLY A 95 21.59 14.47 6.29
CA GLY A 95 22.52 15.50 6.76
C GLY A 95 23.98 15.05 6.89
N GLU A 96 24.24 13.76 6.80
CA GLU A 96 25.61 13.20 6.77
C GLU A 96 26.12 12.96 5.33
N MET A 97 25.28 13.25 4.31
CA MET A 97 25.59 13.02 2.90
C MET A 97 26.16 14.30 2.25
N ARG A 98 27.13 14.11 1.37
CA ARG A 98 27.52 15.12 0.40
C ARG A 98 26.43 15.25 -0.68
N ALA A 99 26.48 16.34 -1.48
CA ALA A 99 25.48 16.58 -2.53
C ALA A 99 25.37 15.42 -3.53
N ASP A 100 26.51 14.89 -4.00
CA ASP A 100 26.55 13.76 -4.93
C ASP A 100 25.92 12.47 -4.32
N GLN A 101 26.08 12.26 -3.02
CA GLN A 101 25.48 11.15 -2.29
C GLN A 101 23.99 11.34 -2.08
N ALA A 102 23.54 12.56 -1.78
CA ALA A 102 22.12 12.88 -1.69
C ALA A 102 21.41 12.71 -3.04
N ASP A 103 22.06 13.09 -4.16
CA ASP A 103 21.55 12.85 -5.51
C ASP A 103 21.45 11.35 -5.81
N ALA A 104 22.44 10.56 -5.42
CA ALA A 104 22.40 9.10 -5.56
C ALA A 104 21.28 8.46 -4.71
N ALA A 105 21.06 8.94 -3.47
CA ALA A 105 19.93 8.52 -2.64
C ALA A 105 18.58 8.90 -3.29
N ARG A 106 18.46 10.12 -3.83
CA ARG A 106 17.25 10.54 -4.57
C ARG A 106 17.00 9.64 -5.81
N ALA A 107 18.06 9.26 -6.53
CA ALA A 107 17.94 8.32 -7.64
C ALA A 107 17.50 6.92 -7.18
N LEU A 108 17.90 6.49 -5.98
CA LEU A 108 17.40 5.26 -5.37
C LEU A 108 15.88 5.37 -5.08
N PHE A 109 15.39 6.48 -4.53
CA PHE A 109 13.95 6.69 -4.31
C PHE A 109 13.18 6.72 -5.63
N ALA A 110 13.72 7.42 -6.66
CA ALA A 110 13.15 7.48 -8.01
C ALA A 110 13.10 6.11 -8.72
N SER A 111 13.86 5.12 -8.25
CA SER A 111 13.78 3.76 -8.78
C SER A 111 12.46 3.05 -8.45
N VAL A 112 11.71 3.50 -7.45
CA VAL A 112 10.42 2.94 -7.04
C VAL A 112 9.28 3.96 -7.06
N LEU A 113 9.59 5.25 -7.03
CA LEU A 113 8.62 6.35 -7.01
C LEU A 113 8.66 7.16 -8.31
N ASN A 114 7.51 7.69 -8.70
CA ASN A 114 7.43 8.72 -9.73
C ASN A 114 7.63 10.14 -9.12
N GLN A 115 7.53 11.17 -9.94
CA GLN A 115 7.72 12.56 -9.51
C GLN A 115 6.80 12.94 -8.33
N ARG A 116 5.53 12.53 -8.36
CA ARG A 116 4.58 12.78 -7.28
C ARG A 116 4.97 12.07 -5.98
N GLY A 117 5.51 10.85 -6.07
CA GLY A 117 6.03 10.13 -4.91
C GLY A 117 7.24 10.85 -4.30
N LEU A 118 8.15 11.36 -5.11
CA LEU A 118 9.29 12.15 -4.65
C LEU A 118 8.84 13.46 -3.98
N GLU A 119 7.88 14.17 -4.58
CA GLU A 119 7.29 15.38 -4.00
C GLU A 119 6.61 15.12 -2.66
N LEU A 120 6.01 13.93 -2.47
CA LEU A 120 5.44 13.53 -1.20
C LEU A 120 6.52 13.38 -0.12
N LEU A 121 7.67 12.77 -0.43
CA LEU A 121 8.81 12.67 0.49
C LEU A 121 9.32 14.05 0.89
N GLU A 122 9.52 14.93 -0.08
CA GLU A 122 9.97 16.30 0.17
C GLU A 122 8.94 17.12 0.96
N GLY A 123 7.65 16.92 0.71
CA GLY A 123 6.57 17.55 1.45
C GLY A 123 6.56 17.17 2.94
N VAL A 124 6.86 15.91 3.29
CA VAL A 124 7.03 15.48 4.68
C VAL A 124 8.21 16.21 5.33
N ARG A 125 9.36 16.30 4.64
CA ARG A 125 10.55 17.00 5.12
C ARG A 125 10.34 18.51 5.25
N LEU A 126 9.60 19.12 4.32
CA LEU A 126 9.19 20.51 4.41
C LEU A 126 8.40 20.79 5.70
N LEU A 127 7.43 19.91 6.03
CA LEU A 127 6.66 20.04 7.27
C LEU A 127 7.54 19.84 8.52
N GLU A 128 8.58 19.00 8.47
CA GLU A 128 9.55 18.91 9.56
C GLU A 128 10.32 20.24 9.74
N GLY A 129 10.63 20.95 8.64
CA GLY A 129 11.18 22.31 8.68
C GLY A 129 10.24 23.31 9.34
N VAL A 130 8.95 23.27 9.01
CA VAL A 130 7.91 24.10 9.67
C VAL A 130 7.84 23.79 11.18
N LEU A 131 7.92 22.51 11.55
CA LEU A 131 7.95 22.11 12.96
C LEU A 131 9.22 22.59 13.67
N ARG A 132 10.37 22.60 13.00
CA ARG A 132 11.63 23.11 13.54
C ARG A 132 11.52 24.58 13.95
N GLU A 133 10.86 25.39 13.14
CA GLU A 133 10.61 26.81 13.47
C GLU A 133 9.72 26.96 14.73
N GLN A 134 8.76 26.06 14.92
CA GLN A 134 7.78 26.11 16.02
C GLN A 134 8.25 25.41 17.30
N GLN A 135 9.02 24.34 17.20
CA GLN A 135 9.33 23.43 18.31
C GLN A 135 10.82 23.36 18.64
N GLY A 136 11.70 23.87 17.78
CA GLY A 136 13.14 23.90 18.03
C GLY A 136 13.95 22.87 17.23
N SER A 137 15.27 22.88 17.44
CA SER A 137 16.27 22.20 16.61
C SER A 137 16.27 20.67 16.71
N PHE A 138 15.52 20.07 17.63
CA PHE A 138 15.38 18.61 17.65
C PHE A 138 14.53 18.09 16.47
N ARG A 139 13.77 18.98 15.82
CA ARG A 139 13.12 18.75 14.54
C ARG A 139 14.10 19.08 13.44
N ASP A 140 14.40 18.11 12.59
CA ASP A 140 15.45 18.28 11.60
C ASP A 140 15.07 17.60 10.28
N PRO A 141 14.82 18.39 9.20
CA PRO A 141 14.48 17.84 7.88
C PRO A 141 15.60 17.00 7.24
N ASP A 142 16.80 16.99 7.83
CA ASP A 142 17.93 16.18 7.38
C ASP A 142 18.14 14.91 8.21
N ARG A 143 17.34 14.69 9.27
CA ARG A 143 17.32 13.45 10.06
C ARG A 143 16.38 12.39 9.48
N TYR A 144 16.56 12.12 8.20
CA TYR A 144 15.93 11.02 7.46
C TYR A 144 17.01 10.07 6.98
N PHE A 145 16.81 8.78 7.19
CA PHE A 145 17.86 7.77 7.16
C PHE A 145 17.64 6.77 6.03
N VAL A 146 18.70 6.43 5.31
CA VAL A 146 18.70 5.35 4.31
C VAL A 146 19.41 4.14 4.88
N SER A 147 18.72 2.99 4.90
CA SER A 147 19.26 1.68 5.25
C SER A 147 19.13 0.73 4.08
N VAL A 148 20.14 -0.10 3.82
CA VAL A 148 20.11 -1.16 2.82
C VAL A 148 20.30 -2.50 3.54
N PHE A 149 19.38 -3.43 3.34
CA PHE A 149 19.33 -4.74 3.97
C PHE A 149 19.74 -5.82 2.98
N GLY A 150 20.82 -6.53 3.27
CA GLY A 150 21.39 -7.51 2.36
C GLY A 150 22.27 -6.88 1.27
N THR A 151 22.43 -7.58 0.16
CA THR A 151 23.28 -7.15 -0.96
C THR A 151 22.41 -6.85 -2.17
N PRO A 152 22.39 -5.61 -2.70
CA PRO A 152 21.61 -5.29 -3.90
C PRO A 152 21.92 -6.24 -5.06
N GLY A 153 20.85 -6.79 -5.65
CA GLY A 153 20.93 -7.78 -6.73
C GLY A 153 21.11 -9.24 -6.27
N ARG A 154 21.33 -9.52 -4.97
CA ARG A 154 21.32 -10.87 -4.39
C ARG A 154 20.11 -11.04 -3.49
N PHE A 155 19.14 -11.81 -3.96
CA PHE A 155 17.88 -12.04 -3.21
C PHE A 155 18.08 -12.99 -2.01
N PRO A 156 17.37 -12.73 -0.88
CA PRO A 156 16.54 -11.57 -0.63
C PRO A 156 17.35 -10.34 -0.22
N TRP A 157 16.89 -9.17 -0.61
CA TRP A 157 17.46 -7.88 -0.18
C TRP A 157 16.38 -6.79 -0.18
N GLY A 158 16.73 -5.60 0.31
CA GLY A 158 15.82 -4.46 0.30
C GLY A 158 16.47 -3.19 0.83
N TRP A 159 15.68 -2.15 0.97
CA TRP A 159 16.12 -0.89 1.55
C TRP A 159 14.96 -0.14 2.19
N ARG A 160 15.28 0.79 3.07
CA ARG A 160 14.31 1.67 3.72
C ARG A 160 14.81 3.09 3.73
N PHE A 161 13.90 4.04 3.52
CA PHE A 161 14.08 5.46 3.78
C PHE A 161 13.05 5.90 4.82
N GLU A 162 13.50 6.35 5.98
CA GLU A 162 12.61 6.67 7.08
C GLU A 162 13.07 7.87 7.91
N GLY A 163 12.11 8.53 8.52
CA GLY A 163 12.29 9.62 9.46
C GLY A 163 11.01 9.93 10.23
N HIS A 164 10.89 11.11 10.82
CA HIS A 164 9.63 11.54 11.41
C HIS A 164 8.55 11.63 10.32
N HIS A 165 7.42 11.02 10.55
CA HIS A 165 6.27 10.94 9.62
C HIS A 165 6.57 10.35 8.24
N LEU A 166 7.63 9.57 8.10
CA LEU A 166 7.98 8.89 6.86
C LEU A 166 8.56 7.51 7.12
N SER A 167 8.07 6.50 6.39
CA SER A 167 8.72 5.20 6.26
C SER A 167 8.39 4.57 4.90
N LEU A 168 9.35 4.61 3.99
CA LEU A 168 9.29 3.95 2.68
C LEU A 168 10.13 2.68 2.75
N ASN A 169 9.48 1.54 2.69
CA ASN A 169 10.12 0.22 2.75
C ASN A 169 10.02 -0.47 1.40
N VAL A 170 11.14 -0.97 0.91
CA VAL A 170 11.23 -1.71 -0.34
C VAL A 170 11.90 -3.05 -0.09
N ALA A 171 11.25 -4.13 -0.50
CA ALA A 171 11.75 -5.48 -0.37
C ALA A 171 11.73 -6.23 -1.72
N LEU A 172 12.80 -6.92 -2.00
CA LEU A 172 12.97 -7.78 -3.17
C LEU A 172 13.26 -9.21 -2.67
N PRO A 173 12.21 -9.99 -2.34
CA PRO A 173 12.38 -11.31 -1.74
C PRO A 173 12.88 -12.37 -2.73
N ALA A 174 12.59 -12.22 -4.01
CA ALA A 174 12.96 -13.15 -5.08
C ALA A 174 13.01 -12.40 -6.43
N PRO A 175 13.61 -12.99 -7.47
CA PRO A 175 13.59 -12.43 -8.82
C PRO A 175 12.17 -12.12 -9.28
N GLY A 176 11.96 -10.95 -9.88
CA GLY A 176 10.67 -10.52 -10.36
C GLY A 176 9.65 -10.09 -9.29
N HIS A 177 10.01 -10.10 -8.02
CA HIS A 177 9.13 -9.68 -6.92
C HIS A 177 9.67 -8.39 -6.29
N VAL A 178 8.89 -7.32 -6.39
CA VAL A 178 9.15 -6.03 -5.74
C VAL A 178 7.95 -5.66 -4.88
N ALA A 179 8.20 -5.42 -3.60
CA ALA A 179 7.21 -4.91 -2.65
C ALA A 179 7.64 -3.51 -2.18
N VAL A 180 6.75 -2.53 -2.30
CA VAL A 180 6.91 -1.16 -1.78
C VAL A 180 5.90 -0.98 -0.66
N THR A 181 6.14 -1.71 0.43
CA THR A 181 5.24 -1.75 1.59
C THR A 181 5.98 -2.23 2.84
N PRO A 182 5.61 -1.72 4.04
CA PRO A 182 4.69 -0.59 4.25
C PRO A 182 5.27 0.72 3.72
N PHE A 183 4.41 1.56 3.13
CA PHE A 183 4.75 2.92 2.76
C PHE A 183 3.88 3.88 3.56
N PHE A 184 4.46 4.49 4.58
CA PHE A 184 3.81 5.44 5.48
C PHE A 184 4.27 6.86 5.20
N THR A 185 3.32 7.78 5.16
CA THR A 185 3.56 9.22 5.19
C THR A 185 2.57 9.90 6.13
N GLY A 186 3.06 10.83 6.96
CA GLY A 186 2.27 11.64 7.87
C GLY A 186 2.46 13.13 7.58
N ALA A 187 1.51 13.94 8.03
CA ALA A 187 1.57 15.39 7.91
C ALA A 187 1.32 16.04 9.29
N HIS A 188 2.32 16.73 9.80
CA HIS A 188 2.18 17.57 10.99
C HIS A 188 2.91 18.90 10.76
N PRO A 189 2.18 20.01 10.81
CA PRO A 189 0.73 20.15 10.97
C PRO A 189 -0.04 19.61 9.74
N ALA A 190 -1.28 19.17 9.93
CA ALA A 190 -2.17 18.76 8.82
C ALA A 190 -2.46 19.92 7.86
N THR A 191 -2.50 21.15 8.39
CA THR A 191 -2.58 22.40 7.64
C THR A 191 -1.61 23.39 8.24
N VAL A 192 -0.70 23.93 7.45
CA VAL A 192 0.19 25.01 7.87
C VAL A 192 -0.63 26.30 8.03
N ARG A 193 -0.63 26.88 9.22
CA ARG A 193 -1.49 28.03 9.55
C ARG A 193 -0.82 29.37 9.24
N ASP A 194 0.49 29.42 9.35
CA ASP A 194 1.26 30.68 9.29
C ASP A 194 2.54 30.49 8.46
N GLY A 195 3.22 31.60 8.18
CA GLY A 195 4.50 31.62 7.45
C GLY A 195 4.38 31.42 5.94
N PRO A 196 5.52 31.20 5.25
CA PRO A 196 5.58 31.14 3.79
C PRO A 196 4.80 29.95 3.18
N HIS A 197 4.50 28.93 3.98
CA HIS A 197 3.77 27.73 3.56
C HIS A 197 2.30 27.74 4.04
N ARG A 198 1.75 28.90 4.44
CA ARG A 198 0.38 29.01 4.92
C ARG A 198 -0.61 28.41 3.91
N GLY A 199 -1.51 27.55 4.42
CA GLY A 199 -2.52 26.86 3.64
C GLY A 199 -2.04 25.50 3.04
N PHE A 200 -0.76 25.18 3.17
CA PHE A 200 -0.25 23.90 2.67
C PHE A 200 -0.85 22.72 3.46
N ARG A 201 -1.39 21.73 2.73
CA ARG A 201 -1.99 20.49 3.23
C ARG A 201 -1.45 19.31 2.43
N LEU A 202 -0.38 18.69 2.91
CA LEU A 202 0.31 17.60 2.20
C LEU A 202 -0.63 16.45 1.83
N LEU A 203 -1.44 16.01 2.80
CA LEU A 203 -2.38 14.88 2.65
C LEU A 203 -3.84 15.33 2.47
N GLY A 204 -4.09 16.63 2.30
CA GLY A 204 -5.44 17.20 2.26
C GLY A 204 -6.33 16.59 1.19
N ALA A 205 -5.80 16.34 -0.02
CA ALA A 205 -6.59 15.75 -1.09
C ALA A 205 -7.06 14.31 -0.79
N SER A 206 -6.33 13.55 0.03
CA SER A 206 -6.76 12.21 0.46
C SER A 206 -7.89 12.31 1.48
N GLU A 207 -7.79 13.23 2.45
CA GLU A 207 -8.87 13.53 3.39
C GLU A 207 -10.13 14.01 2.67
N ASP A 208 -9.97 14.99 1.77
CA ASP A 208 -11.09 15.58 1.03
C ASP A 208 -11.85 14.53 0.20
N LEU A 209 -11.13 13.63 -0.50
CA LEU A 209 -11.73 12.51 -1.22
C LEU A 209 -12.48 11.54 -0.29
N ALA A 210 -11.89 11.17 0.83
CA ALA A 210 -12.53 10.25 1.78
C ALA A 210 -13.83 10.88 2.36
N ARG A 211 -13.83 12.17 2.67
CA ARG A 211 -15.04 12.92 3.09
C ARG A 211 -16.06 13.03 1.97
N GLN A 212 -15.63 13.24 0.73
CA GLN A 212 -16.52 13.28 -0.44
C GLN A 212 -17.19 11.92 -0.67
N ILE A 213 -16.47 10.81 -0.48
CA ILE A 213 -17.06 9.47 -0.52
C ILE A 213 -18.18 9.39 0.52
N MET A 214 -17.90 9.72 1.80
CA MET A 214 -18.89 9.65 2.87
C MET A 214 -20.12 10.54 2.61
N ALA A 215 -19.92 11.74 2.07
CA ALA A 215 -21.00 12.66 1.72
C ALA A 215 -21.89 12.13 0.59
N GLY A 216 -21.33 11.35 -0.34
CA GLY A 216 -22.05 10.74 -1.45
C GLY A 216 -22.77 9.43 -1.13
N LEU A 217 -22.66 8.89 0.09
CA LEU A 217 -23.35 7.67 0.52
C LEU A 217 -24.79 7.98 0.96
N ASN A 218 -25.73 7.08 0.63
CA ASN A 218 -27.05 7.07 1.26
C ASN A 218 -26.94 6.54 2.71
N ASP A 219 -28.03 6.65 3.49
CA ASP A 219 -28.01 6.34 4.92
C ASP A 219 -27.62 4.88 5.20
N ARG A 220 -28.14 3.91 4.45
CA ARG A 220 -27.78 2.49 4.58
C ARG A 220 -26.30 2.25 4.27
N GLN A 221 -25.80 2.87 3.21
CA GLN A 221 -24.38 2.75 2.84
C GLN A 221 -23.47 3.41 3.89
N ARG A 222 -23.89 4.57 4.41
CA ARG A 222 -23.14 5.28 5.46
C ARG A 222 -23.07 4.48 6.75
N GLU A 223 -24.18 3.87 7.17
CA GLU A 223 -24.20 2.96 8.31
C GLU A 223 -23.24 1.77 8.12
N ALA A 224 -23.23 1.16 6.94
CA ALA A 224 -22.31 0.06 6.61
C ALA A 224 -20.84 0.52 6.55
N ALA A 225 -20.55 1.76 6.14
CA ALA A 225 -19.20 2.30 6.06
C ALA A 225 -18.64 2.67 7.44
N ILE A 226 -19.46 3.14 8.38
CA ILE A 226 -19.01 3.57 9.72
C ILE A 226 -18.75 2.34 10.59
N ILE A 227 -17.48 2.10 10.92
CA ILE A 227 -17.05 0.94 11.73
C ILE A 227 -16.81 1.26 13.20
N ALA A 228 -16.71 2.55 13.55
CA ALA A 228 -16.63 3.05 14.92
C ALA A 228 -17.06 4.52 15.01
N ASN A 229 -17.62 4.91 16.16
CA ASN A 229 -18.06 6.30 16.41
C ASN A 229 -16.91 7.25 16.80
N ARG A 230 -15.73 6.69 17.14
CA ARG A 230 -14.52 7.44 17.47
C ARG A 230 -13.39 7.01 16.56
N SER A 231 -12.54 7.95 16.17
CA SER A 231 -11.27 7.66 15.51
C SER A 231 -10.39 6.78 16.41
N PHE A 232 -9.61 5.91 15.82
CA PHE A 232 -8.70 5.03 16.56
C PHE A 232 -7.50 5.78 17.18
N GLY A 233 -7.28 7.04 16.81
CA GLY A 233 -6.16 7.86 17.27
C GLY A 233 -4.82 7.50 16.64
N GLU A 234 -4.73 6.33 16.00
CA GLU A 234 -3.54 5.78 15.35
C GLU A 234 -3.97 4.91 14.16
N ILE A 235 -3.05 4.66 13.22
CA ILE A 235 -3.28 3.67 12.16
C ILE A 235 -3.37 2.26 12.78
N VAL A 236 -4.21 1.42 12.22
CA VAL A 236 -4.41 0.04 12.72
C VAL A 236 -3.21 -0.84 12.37
N ALA A 237 -2.66 -0.68 11.16
CA ALA A 237 -1.44 -1.36 10.71
C ALA A 237 -0.16 -0.66 11.21
N SER A 238 -0.14 -0.18 12.46
CA SER A 238 1.01 0.51 13.04
C SER A 238 2.20 -0.44 13.26
N PRO A 239 3.44 0.11 13.35
CA PRO A 239 4.62 -0.68 13.65
C PRO A 239 4.46 -1.52 14.92
N GLN A 240 5.10 -2.69 14.97
CA GLN A 240 5.12 -3.60 16.13
C GLN A 240 3.75 -4.18 16.54
N ARG A 241 2.70 -3.92 15.80
CA ARG A 241 1.46 -4.69 15.93
C ARG A 241 1.54 -5.88 14.99
N GLU A 242 1.39 -7.07 15.54
CA GLU A 242 1.03 -8.23 14.71
C GLU A 242 -0.25 -7.86 13.99
N GLN A 243 -0.20 -7.90 12.66
CA GLN A 243 -1.24 -7.31 11.83
C GLN A 243 -2.43 -8.25 11.73
N ASP A 244 -3.06 -8.56 12.85
CA ASP A 244 -4.42 -9.09 12.82
C ASP A 244 -5.38 -7.92 12.52
N LEU A 245 -5.46 -7.59 11.24
CA LEU A 245 -6.41 -6.60 10.74
C LEU A 245 -7.85 -7.12 10.79
N GLY A 246 -8.01 -8.38 11.18
CA GLY A 246 -9.29 -9.08 11.12
C GLY A 246 -9.87 -9.15 9.70
N SER A 247 -11.08 -9.62 9.58
CA SER A 247 -11.82 -9.58 8.32
C SER A 247 -12.08 -8.13 7.90
N PRO A 248 -11.98 -7.81 6.60
CA PRO A 248 -12.30 -6.48 6.08
C PRO A 248 -13.68 -6.01 6.53
N ARG A 249 -13.76 -4.84 7.19
CA ARG A 249 -15.02 -4.21 7.65
C ARG A 249 -15.30 -2.96 6.84
N GLY A 250 -16.58 -2.57 6.77
CA GLY A 250 -17.03 -1.39 6.05
C GLY A 250 -17.96 -1.73 4.87
N LEU A 251 -18.32 -0.71 4.09
CA LEU A 251 -19.17 -0.82 2.92
C LEU A 251 -18.44 -1.53 1.78
N LEU A 252 -19.06 -2.57 1.24
CA LEU A 252 -18.54 -3.30 0.10
C LEU A 252 -18.60 -2.43 -1.16
N LEU A 253 -17.52 -2.30 -1.92
CA LEU A 253 -17.50 -1.48 -3.13
C LEU A 253 -18.45 -2.02 -4.20
N GLY A 254 -18.78 -3.30 -4.18
CA GLY A 254 -19.82 -3.90 -5.01
C GLY A 254 -21.24 -3.33 -4.76
N GLU A 255 -21.48 -2.78 -3.57
CA GLU A 255 -22.76 -2.15 -3.19
C GLU A 255 -22.81 -0.64 -3.50
N MET A 256 -21.72 -0.08 -4.02
CA MET A 256 -21.62 1.33 -4.42
C MET A 256 -22.07 1.55 -5.87
N SER A 257 -22.58 2.74 -6.16
CA SER A 257 -22.82 3.19 -7.53
C SER A 257 -21.50 3.36 -8.31
N GLY A 258 -21.55 3.45 -9.64
CA GLY A 258 -20.37 3.73 -10.46
C GLY A 258 -19.63 5.01 -10.05
N ALA A 259 -20.39 6.09 -9.81
CA ALA A 259 -19.82 7.37 -9.37
C ALA A 259 -19.12 7.27 -8.01
N GLN A 260 -19.72 6.56 -7.04
CA GLN A 260 -19.11 6.33 -5.73
C GLN A 260 -17.82 5.50 -5.84
N ARG A 261 -17.80 4.42 -6.65
CA ARG A 261 -16.60 3.63 -6.91
C ARG A 261 -15.49 4.46 -7.54
N THR A 262 -15.80 5.34 -8.50
CA THR A 262 -14.81 6.25 -9.10
C THR A 262 -14.12 7.12 -8.04
N LEU A 263 -14.83 7.60 -7.02
CA LEU A 263 -14.21 8.35 -5.92
C LEU A 263 -13.26 7.47 -5.08
N VAL A 264 -13.63 6.22 -4.80
CA VAL A 264 -12.74 5.28 -4.09
C VAL A 264 -11.51 4.95 -4.92
N GLU A 265 -11.65 4.74 -6.22
CA GLU A 265 -10.52 4.54 -7.14
C GLU A 265 -9.60 5.76 -7.19
N ALA A 266 -10.17 6.97 -7.18
CA ALA A 266 -9.41 8.22 -7.09
C ALA A 266 -8.65 8.31 -5.75
N LEU A 267 -9.27 7.90 -4.63
CA LEU A 267 -8.63 7.83 -3.33
C LEU A 267 -7.47 6.82 -3.33
N MET A 268 -7.70 5.59 -3.82
CA MET A 268 -6.63 4.60 -3.98
C MET A 268 -5.49 5.11 -4.87
N GLY A 269 -5.83 5.86 -5.92
CA GLY A 269 -4.88 6.51 -6.81
C GLY A 269 -4.02 7.58 -6.12
N ARG A 270 -4.44 8.14 -4.97
CA ARG A 270 -3.60 9.06 -4.18
C ARG A 270 -2.40 8.34 -3.57
N PHE A 271 -2.55 7.09 -3.20
CA PHE A 271 -1.53 6.25 -2.60
C PHE A 271 -0.73 5.48 -3.67
N LEU A 272 -1.38 4.59 -4.41
CA LEU A 272 -0.71 3.75 -5.41
C LEU A 272 -0.09 4.57 -6.55
N GLY A 273 -0.69 5.70 -6.91
CA GLY A 273 -0.24 6.60 -7.96
C GLY A 273 1.05 7.38 -7.64
N THR A 274 1.72 7.08 -6.53
CA THR A 274 3.06 7.57 -6.18
C THR A 274 4.18 6.68 -6.70
N LEU A 275 3.86 5.45 -7.09
CA LEU A 275 4.81 4.45 -7.56
C LEU A 275 5.29 4.73 -8.99
N ALA A 276 6.48 4.24 -9.32
CA ALA A 276 6.97 4.18 -10.71
C ALA A 276 5.98 3.41 -11.59
N ALA A 277 5.93 3.75 -12.87
CA ALA A 277 4.85 3.35 -13.79
C ALA A 277 4.67 1.83 -13.88
N ASP A 278 5.76 1.08 -13.94
CA ASP A 278 5.76 -0.38 -14.00
C ASP A 278 5.29 -1.03 -12.68
N LEU A 279 5.70 -0.50 -11.53
CA LEU A 279 5.25 -0.95 -10.21
C LEU A 279 3.77 -0.60 -9.98
N LEU A 280 3.34 0.58 -10.42
CA LEU A 280 1.93 0.96 -10.42
C LEU A 280 1.08 0.03 -11.28
N ALA A 281 1.56 -0.32 -12.48
CA ALA A 281 0.85 -1.25 -13.36
C ALA A 281 0.68 -2.63 -12.71
N GLN A 282 1.72 -3.15 -12.05
CA GLN A 282 1.64 -4.41 -11.30
C GLN A 282 0.63 -4.34 -10.15
N GLN A 283 0.62 -3.25 -9.38
CA GLN A 283 -0.35 -3.10 -8.28
C GLN A 283 -1.78 -2.97 -8.78
N LYS A 284 -2.00 -2.23 -9.88
CA LYS A 284 -3.31 -2.18 -10.53
C LYS A 284 -3.78 -3.55 -11.00
N GLN A 285 -2.90 -4.33 -11.61
CA GLN A 285 -3.21 -5.67 -12.06
C GLN A 285 -3.62 -6.58 -10.89
N ARG A 286 -2.88 -6.55 -9.76
CA ARG A 286 -3.25 -7.29 -8.54
C ARG A 286 -4.62 -6.90 -7.99
N VAL A 287 -4.95 -5.60 -7.98
CA VAL A 287 -6.27 -5.11 -7.56
C VAL A 287 -7.37 -5.61 -8.49
N LEU A 288 -7.13 -5.60 -9.82
CA LEU A 288 -8.08 -6.09 -10.81
C LEU A 288 -8.33 -7.59 -10.71
N GLU A 289 -7.27 -8.38 -10.49
CA GLU A 289 -7.36 -9.85 -10.33
C GLU A 289 -8.21 -10.26 -9.12
N GLN A 290 -8.21 -9.45 -8.07
CA GLN A 290 -9.05 -9.69 -6.90
C GLN A 290 -10.49 -9.19 -7.08
N GLY A 291 -10.72 -8.37 -8.09
CA GLY A 291 -12.00 -7.70 -8.32
C GLY A 291 -12.25 -6.55 -7.34
N LEU A 292 -12.22 -5.32 -7.82
CA LEU A 292 -12.42 -4.12 -7.00
C LEU A 292 -13.71 -4.18 -6.17
N ALA A 293 -14.75 -4.85 -6.67
CA ALA A 293 -16.02 -5.03 -5.96
C ALA A 293 -15.89 -5.75 -4.60
N THR A 294 -14.81 -6.53 -4.39
CA THR A 294 -14.56 -7.25 -3.13
C THR A 294 -13.93 -6.37 -2.04
N PHE A 295 -13.44 -5.21 -2.40
CA PHE A 295 -12.85 -4.26 -1.45
C PHE A 295 -13.94 -3.59 -0.60
N ARG A 296 -13.54 -3.08 0.56
CA ARG A 296 -14.41 -2.34 1.47
C ARG A 296 -13.84 -0.97 1.77
N PHE A 297 -14.71 0.02 1.79
CA PHE A 297 -14.42 1.35 2.32
C PHE A 297 -14.96 1.44 3.74
N ALA A 298 -14.15 1.93 4.67
CA ALA A 298 -14.57 2.10 6.05
C ALA A 298 -14.19 3.49 6.58
N TRP A 299 -15.00 3.97 7.52
CA TRP A 299 -14.83 5.23 8.23
C TRP A 299 -14.96 5.01 9.73
N ALA A 300 -14.21 5.79 10.53
CA ALA A 300 -14.41 5.90 11.96
C ALA A 300 -14.23 7.34 12.43
N GLY A 301 -14.98 7.76 13.46
CA GLY A 301 -14.93 9.11 14.01
C GLY A 301 -15.85 10.11 13.31
N SER A 302 -15.53 11.39 13.47
CA SER A 302 -16.38 12.49 13.07
C SER A 302 -16.39 12.72 11.55
N LEU A 303 -17.57 13.11 11.03
CA LEU A 303 -17.73 13.59 9.66
C LEU A 303 -17.45 15.09 9.51
N THR A 304 -17.30 15.82 10.62
CA THR A 304 -17.02 17.25 10.61
C THR A 304 -15.55 17.51 10.23
N PRO A 305 -15.28 18.39 9.23
CA PRO A 305 -13.90 18.77 8.90
C PRO A 305 -13.17 19.37 10.11
N GLY A 306 -11.88 18.98 10.27
CA GLY A 306 -11.05 19.42 11.38
C GLY A 306 -11.16 18.57 12.64
N GLU A 307 -12.13 17.66 12.73
CA GLU A 307 -12.27 16.71 13.82
C GLU A 307 -11.61 15.37 13.51
N ALA A 308 -11.27 14.64 14.57
CA ALA A 308 -10.58 13.34 14.47
C ALA A 308 -11.43 12.31 13.71
N HIS A 309 -10.82 11.73 12.70
CA HIS A 309 -11.42 10.71 11.84
C HIS A 309 -10.37 9.68 11.42
N TYR A 310 -10.86 8.60 10.84
CA TYR A 310 -10.06 7.55 10.24
C TYR A 310 -10.82 7.00 9.03
N PHE A 311 -10.11 6.67 7.98
CA PHE A 311 -10.66 5.91 6.85
C PHE A 311 -9.71 4.83 6.39
N ARG A 312 -10.27 3.81 5.73
CA ARG A 312 -9.47 2.80 5.04
C ARG A 312 -10.16 2.25 3.81
N VAL A 313 -9.35 1.78 2.87
CA VAL A 313 -9.78 0.89 1.78
C VAL A 313 -9.05 -0.44 1.99
N HIS A 314 -9.82 -1.51 2.21
CA HIS A 314 -9.29 -2.81 2.57
C HIS A 314 -9.79 -3.87 1.60
N GLY A 315 -8.88 -4.50 0.88
CA GLY A 315 -9.09 -5.63 0.00
C GLY A 315 -8.29 -6.86 0.44
N PRO A 316 -8.35 -7.97 -0.32
CA PRO A 316 -7.66 -9.20 0.05
C PRO A 316 -6.14 -9.09 0.20
N VAL A 317 -5.50 -8.22 -0.59
CA VAL A 317 -4.01 -8.02 -0.58
C VAL A 317 -3.60 -6.56 -0.53
N THR A 318 -4.53 -5.63 -0.33
CA THR A 318 -4.23 -4.20 -0.30
C THR A 318 -4.95 -3.55 0.87
N LEU A 319 -4.20 -2.89 1.72
CA LEU A 319 -4.73 -2.02 2.76
C LEU A 319 -4.19 -0.61 2.55
N ILE A 320 -5.08 0.36 2.56
CA ILE A 320 -4.81 1.81 2.56
C ILE A 320 -5.53 2.38 3.77
N GLU A 321 -4.80 3.10 4.60
CA GLU A 321 -5.31 3.78 5.78
C GLU A 321 -5.03 5.27 5.70
#